data_bed08e783e7af3df6bbfe001c9d0e44a
#
_entry.id   bed08e783e7af3df6bbfe001c9d0e44a
#
_cell.length_a   1.000
_cell.length_b   1.000
_cell.length_c   1.000
_cell.angle_alpha   90.00
_cell.angle_beta   90.00
_cell.angle_gamma   90.00
#
_symmetry.space_group_name_H-M   'P 1'
#
loop_
_entity.id
_entity.type
_entity.pdbx_description
1 polymer ?
#
loop_
_entity_poly.entity_id
_entity_poly.type
_entity_poly.pdbx_seq_one_letter_code
_entity_poly.pdbx_strand_id
1 'polypeptide(L)'
;MDVLHKGYWIGQSISFIPRDTLFQLEKYFHIIENGHDVSVLSEPDIRFCFFFIDRQSHPPLLLTAIKLCQNLNRKLVIIHKGELAEDLEQLSVVFDHFDLEEGDISDWAAKLSNSIHFHLVDHKEIVDIHKNKTILDDQNISKDLLEILKYIENNLSKTIREEDIADYCHYSVTYFSKLFHRSVGMSFRDYLTSKRIGMAKQMLLDDRKAKIAVIAFSCGYKDVSYFSRIFKKKTGLTPAVYRQLH
;
A
#
# COMPACT_ATOMS: atom_id res chain seq x y z
N MET A 1 -6.93 -12.44 24.65
CA MET A 1 -6.25 -12.60 23.35
C MET A 1 -6.07 -11.19 22.83
N ASP A 2 -4.86 -10.70 22.93
CA ASP A 2 -4.56 -9.36 22.40
C ASP A 2 -4.68 -9.44 20.87
N VAL A 3 -5.52 -8.55 20.33
CA VAL A 3 -5.73 -8.49 18.89
C VAL A 3 -4.46 -7.93 18.27
N LEU A 4 -3.71 -8.78 17.54
CA LEU A 4 -2.52 -8.37 16.80
C LEU A 4 -2.92 -7.35 15.73
N HIS A 5 -2.18 -6.24 15.66
CA HIS A 5 -2.35 -5.27 14.58
C HIS A 5 -1.90 -5.88 13.25
N LYS A 6 -2.67 -5.67 12.18
CA LYS A 6 -2.22 -6.03 10.84
C LYS A 6 -1.11 -5.06 10.40
N GLY A 7 0.06 -5.59 10.14
CA GLY A 7 1.22 -4.84 9.65
C GLY A 7 1.47 -5.12 8.17
N TYR A 8 1.07 -4.21 7.29
CA TYR A 8 1.30 -4.33 5.85
C TYR A 8 2.74 -3.96 5.53
N TRP A 9 3.50 -4.90 4.99
CA TRP A 9 4.92 -4.75 4.70
C TRP A 9 5.15 -4.41 3.24
N ILE A 10 5.79 -3.29 2.97
CA ILE A 10 6.08 -2.78 1.63
C ILE A 10 7.59 -2.57 1.48
N GLY A 11 8.09 -2.65 0.26
CA GLY A 11 9.51 -2.49 -0.05
C GLY A 11 10.21 -3.83 -0.23
N GLN A 12 11.40 -3.95 0.33
CA GLN A 12 12.17 -5.19 0.24
C GLN A 12 11.51 -6.32 1.03
N SER A 13 11.78 -7.56 0.61
CA SER A 13 11.20 -8.75 1.24
C SER A 13 11.59 -8.86 2.72
N ILE A 14 10.65 -9.34 3.54
CA ILE A 14 10.91 -9.71 4.94
C ILE A 14 12.02 -10.74 5.10
N SER A 15 12.35 -11.50 4.04
CA SER A 15 13.46 -12.46 4.04
C SER A 15 14.84 -11.83 4.26
N PHE A 16 14.98 -10.52 4.04
CA PHE A 16 16.22 -9.77 4.34
C PHE A 16 16.36 -9.36 5.80
N ILE A 17 15.32 -9.58 6.61
CA ILE A 17 15.34 -9.29 8.04
C ILE A 17 15.77 -10.54 8.81
N PRO A 18 16.61 -10.39 9.86
CA PRO A 18 16.96 -11.51 10.72
C PRO A 18 15.71 -12.20 11.32
N ARG A 19 15.71 -13.53 11.35
CA ARG A 19 14.55 -14.30 11.83
C ARG A 19 14.14 -13.94 13.25
N ASP A 20 15.09 -13.68 14.12
CA ASP A 20 14.82 -13.30 15.51
C ASP A 20 14.10 -11.95 15.58
N THR A 21 14.52 -11.00 14.75
CA THR A 21 13.87 -9.67 14.62
C THR A 21 12.44 -9.81 14.13
N LEU A 22 12.22 -10.59 13.07
CA LEU A 22 10.88 -10.85 12.54
C LEU A 22 9.99 -11.53 13.60
N PHE A 23 10.51 -12.53 14.31
CA PHE A 23 9.78 -13.20 15.37
C PHE A 23 9.36 -12.26 16.51
N GLN A 24 10.20 -11.25 16.86
CA GLN A 24 9.83 -10.25 17.86
C GLN A 24 8.72 -9.32 17.36
N LEU A 25 8.78 -8.90 16.08
CA LEU A 25 7.71 -8.10 15.45
C LEU A 25 6.39 -8.86 15.40
N GLU A 26 6.41 -10.13 15.06
CA GLU A 26 5.22 -10.99 14.94
C GLU A 26 4.51 -11.26 16.26
N LYS A 27 5.12 -10.96 17.40
CA LYS A 27 4.42 -10.96 18.70
C LYS A 27 3.36 -9.87 18.82
N TYR A 28 3.53 -8.76 18.11
CA TYR A 28 2.68 -7.58 18.20
C TYR A 28 1.93 -7.29 16.91
N PHE A 29 2.45 -7.77 15.77
CA PHE A 29 1.91 -7.47 14.44
C PHE A 29 1.73 -8.75 13.62
N HIS A 30 0.57 -8.88 13.00
CA HIS A 30 0.40 -9.88 11.95
C HIS A 30 0.95 -9.29 10.64
N ILE A 31 2.17 -9.69 10.26
CA ILE A 31 2.88 -9.15 9.10
C ILE A 31 2.31 -9.73 7.80
N ILE A 32 1.90 -8.85 6.90
CA ILE A 32 1.37 -9.19 5.57
C ILE A 32 2.30 -8.59 4.53
N GLU A 33 3.07 -9.44 3.85
CA GLU A 33 4.04 -8.98 2.85
C GLU A 33 3.37 -8.63 1.53
N ASN A 34 3.48 -7.37 1.12
CA ASN A 34 2.98 -6.84 -0.15
C ASN A 34 4.08 -6.53 -1.16
N GLY A 35 5.36 -6.60 -0.74
CA GLY A 35 6.51 -6.34 -1.61
C GLY A 35 6.44 -4.94 -2.23
N HIS A 36 6.43 -4.87 -3.56
CA HIS A 36 6.40 -3.60 -4.28
C HIS A 36 4.98 -3.07 -4.58
N ASP A 37 3.95 -3.70 -4.04
CA ASP A 37 2.57 -3.27 -4.26
C ASP A 37 2.13 -2.21 -3.24
N VAL A 38 2.37 -0.96 -3.55
CA VAL A 38 1.94 0.18 -2.72
C VAL A 38 0.44 0.48 -2.86
N SER A 39 -0.26 -0.13 -3.85
CA SER A 39 -1.70 0.12 -4.03
C SER A 39 -2.53 -0.37 -2.85
N VAL A 40 -1.98 -1.27 -2.05
CA VAL A 40 -2.59 -1.73 -0.79
C VAL A 40 -2.89 -0.57 0.16
N LEU A 41 -2.10 0.50 0.15
CA LEU A 41 -2.30 1.68 1.00
C LEU A 41 -3.62 2.40 0.75
N SER A 42 -4.29 2.14 -0.37
CA SER A 42 -5.62 2.69 -0.66
C SER A 42 -6.77 1.89 -0.01
N GLU A 43 -6.50 0.73 0.57
CA GLU A 43 -7.50 -0.03 1.31
C GLU A 43 -8.02 0.78 2.50
N PRO A 44 -9.35 0.81 2.74
CA PRO A 44 -9.96 1.68 3.74
C PRO A 44 -9.52 1.35 5.17
N ASP A 45 -9.22 0.08 5.45
CA ASP A 45 -8.88 -0.40 6.80
C ASP A 45 -7.40 -0.18 7.16
N ILE A 46 -6.56 0.21 6.20
CA ILE A 46 -5.14 0.42 6.44
C ILE A 46 -4.92 1.81 7.05
N ARG A 47 -4.35 1.85 8.23
CA ARG A 47 -3.99 3.09 8.93
C ARG A 47 -2.50 3.36 8.90
N PHE A 48 -1.69 2.30 8.87
CA PHE A 48 -0.24 2.37 8.78
C PHE A 48 0.32 1.21 7.97
N CYS A 49 1.56 1.33 7.54
CA CYS A 49 2.32 0.26 6.91
C CYS A 49 3.78 0.30 7.35
N PHE A 50 4.44 -0.85 7.26
CA PHE A 50 5.88 -0.96 7.38
C PHE A 50 6.53 -0.77 6.03
N PHE A 51 7.65 -0.06 5.98
CA PHE A 51 8.50 0.07 4.80
C PHE A 51 9.94 -0.25 5.17
N PHE A 52 10.53 -1.24 4.50
CA PHE A 52 11.91 -1.64 4.75
C PHE A 52 12.87 -1.05 3.72
N ILE A 53 13.95 -0.44 4.22
CA ILE A 53 15.03 0.19 3.45
C ILE A 53 16.36 -0.43 3.85
N ASP A 54 17.14 -0.93 2.88
CA ASP A 54 18.51 -1.40 3.10
C ASP A 54 19.51 -0.43 2.47
N ARG A 55 20.32 0.21 3.29
CA ARG A 55 21.54 1.03 3.03
C ARG A 55 21.66 1.85 1.73
N GLN A 56 20.64 1.99 0.91
CA GLN A 56 20.72 2.69 -0.37
C GLN A 56 19.69 3.79 -0.52
N SER A 57 20.09 4.80 -1.32
CA SER A 57 19.30 5.93 -1.77
C SER A 57 17.80 5.61 -1.89
N HIS A 58 16.97 6.54 -1.48
CA HIS A 58 15.51 6.46 -1.48
C HIS A 58 14.95 5.77 -2.72
N PRO A 59 14.47 4.53 -2.61
CA PRO A 59 13.92 3.85 -3.78
C PRO A 59 12.71 4.62 -4.29
N PRO A 60 12.46 4.70 -5.60
CA PRO A 60 11.27 5.37 -6.16
C PRO A 60 9.96 4.89 -5.52
N LEU A 61 9.94 3.64 -5.06
CA LEU A 61 8.81 3.05 -4.34
C LEU A 61 8.52 3.75 -3.01
N LEU A 62 9.56 4.15 -2.26
CA LEU A 62 9.40 4.88 -1.00
C LEU A 62 8.73 6.24 -1.25
N LEU A 63 9.15 6.97 -2.27
CA LEU A 63 8.54 8.25 -2.62
C LEU A 63 7.06 8.09 -3.00
N THR A 64 6.71 6.99 -3.67
CA THR A 64 5.32 6.66 -3.99
C THR A 64 4.54 6.33 -2.72
N ALA A 65 5.10 5.52 -1.81
CA ALA A 65 4.47 5.19 -0.54
C ALA A 65 4.25 6.44 0.33
N ILE A 66 5.24 7.34 0.41
CA ILE A 66 5.14 8.62 1.12
C ILE A 66 3.98 9.44 0.58
N LYS A 67 3.92 9.66 -0.76
CA LYS A 67 2.84 10.42 -1.40
C LYS A 67 1.46 9.83 -1.11
N LEU A 68 1.31 8.52 -1.25
CA LEU A 68 0.05 7.83 -0.94
C LEU A 68 -0.32 8.00 0.54
N CYS A 69 0.63 7.79 1.45
CA CYS A 69 0.39 7.96 2.88
C CYS A 69 -0.02 9.39 3.22
N GLN A 70 0.62 10.40 2.63
CA GLN A 70 0.26 11.81 2.81
C GLN A 70 -1.16 12.10 2.32
N ASN A 71 -1.49 11.69 1.08
CA ASN A 71 -2.79 11.98 0.47
C ASN A 71 -3.94 11.19 1.08
N LEU A 72 -3.68 10.02 1.64
CA LEU A 72 -4.70 9.14 2.24
C LEU A 72 -4.72 9.21 3.78
N ASN A 73 -3.95 10.12 4.37
CA ASN A 73 -3.79 10.26 5.84
C ASN A 73 -3.42 8.91 6.49
N ARG A 74 -2.43 8.22 5.91
CA ARG A 74 -1.86 6.99 6.43
C ARG A 74 -0.50 7.27 7.06
N LYS A 75 -0.05 6.40 7.94
CA LYS A 75 1.24 6.51 8.60
C LYS A 75 2.22 5.47 8.07
N LEU A 76 3.48 5.87 7.99
CA LEU A 76 4.59 5.04 7.56
C LEU A 76 5.47 4.73 8.77
N VAL A 77 5.78 3.46 8.97
CA VAL A 77 6.79 2.99 9.94
C VAL A 77 7.97 2.49 9.13
N ILE A 78 9.13 3.11 9.31
CA ILE A 78 10.31 2.78 8.51
C ILE A 78 11.21 1.84 9.32
N ILE A 79 11.54 0.69 8.74
CA ILE A 79 12.61 -0.17 9.26
C ILE A 79 13.78 -0.03 8.30
N HIS A 80 14.98 0.20 8.82
CA HIS A 80 16.14 0.47 7.98
C HIS A 80 17.42 -0.17 8.52
N LYS A 81 18.45 -0.22 7.69
CA LYS A 81 19.82 -0.54 8.07
C LYS A 81 20.71 0.65 7.77
N GLY A 82 21.42 1.13 8.79
CA GLY A 82 22.27 2.31 8.71
C GLY A 82 21.50 3.62 8.79
N GLU A 83 22.17 4.72 8.53
CA GLU A 83 21.60 6.07 8.71
C GLU A 83 20.36 6.30 7.85
N LEU A 84 19.28 6.77 8.48
CA LEU A 84 18.11 7.29 7.80
C LEU A 84 18.36 8.77 7.48
N ALA A 85 17.94 9.24 6.32
CA ALA A 85 18.11 10.63 5.95
C ALA A 85 17.21 11.52 6.84
N GLU A 86 17.76 12.61 7.36
CA GLU A 86 17.05 13.54 8.27
C GLU A 86 15.74 14.10 7.68
N ASP A 87 15.70 14.30 6.36
CA ASP A 87 14.50 14.77 5.66
C ASP A 87 13.36 13.75 5.70
N LEU A 88 13.65 12.46 5.79
CA LEU A 88 12.63 11.41 5.97
C LEU A 88 12.09 11.37 7.40
N GLU A 89 12.96 11.50 8.40
CA GLU A 89 12.55 11.48 9.81
C GLU A 89 11.59 12.63 10.14
N GLN A 90 11.80 13.79 9.51
CA GLN A 90 11.00 14.98 9.75
C GLN A 90 9.65 14.98 9.02
N LEU A 91 9.38 14.00 8.15
CA LEU A 91 8.10 13.92 7.47
C LEU A 91 6.97 13.56 8.43
N SER A 92 5.91 14.36 8.44
CA SER A 92 4.72 14.12 9.29
C SER A 92 4.02 12.79 9.02
N VAL A 93 4.29 12.17 7.87
CA VAL A 93 3.76 10.86 7.49
C VAL A 93 4.53 9.72 8.14
N VAL A 94 5.81 9.92 8.47
CA VAL A 94 6.61 8.93 9.22
C VAL A 94 6.16 8.96 10.67
N PHE A 95 5.62 7.85 11.13
CA PHE A 95 5.10 7.69 12.48
C PHE A 95 6.22 7.30 13.45
N ASP A 96 7.09 6.40 13.01
CA ASP A 96 8.23 5.90 13.78
C ASP A 96 9.22 5.22 12.82
N HIS A 97 10.45 5.04 13.29
CA HIS A 97 11.47 4.29 12.54
C HIS A 97 12.34 3.45 13.47
N PHE A 98 12.99 2.42 12.91
CA PHE A 98 13.88 1.54 13.64
C PHE A 98 15.08 1.13 12.79
N ASP A 99 16.29 1.32 13.35
CA ASP A 99 17.52 0.81 12.74
C ASP A 99 17.77 -0.63 13.21
N LEU A 100 17.86 -1.55 12.26
CA LEU A 100 18.16 -2.96 12.54
C LEU A 100 19.58 -3.20 13.06
N GLU A 101 20.48 -2.25 12.90
CA GLU A 101 21.87 -2.31 13.41
C GLU A 101 22.00 -1.73 14.82
N GLU A 102 20.98 -1.00 15.29
CA GLU A 102 20.97 -0.35 16.58
C GLU A 102 19.70 -0.71 17.37
N GLY A 103 19.86 -1.04 18.64
CA GLY A 103 18.74 -1.15 19.56
C GLY A 103 18.08 -2.53 19.68
N ASP A 104 17.14 -2.61 20.64
CA ASP A 104 16.35 -3.82 20.92
C ASP A 104 14.98 -3.71 20.23
N ILE A 105 14.80 -4.49 19.18
CA ILE A 105 13.54 -4.56 18.42
C ILE A 105 12.34 -4.94 19.28
N SER A 106 12.54 -5.73 20.34
CA SER A 106 11.44 -6.20 21.19
C SER A 106 10.81 -5.06 21.99
N ASP A 107 11.63 -4.21 22.60
CA ASP A 107 11.18 -3.03 23.33
C ASP A 107 10.55 -1.99 22.41
N TRP A 108 11.18 -1.75 21.26
CA TRP A 108 10.63 -0.86 20.25
C TRP A 108 9.29 -1.33 19.72
N ALA A 109 9.16 -2.62 19.33
CA ALA A 109 7.92 -3.17 18.79
C ALA A 109 6.77 -3.10 19.80
N ALA A 110 7.06 -3.32 21.09
CA ALA A 110 6.07 -3.17 22.17
C ALA A 110 5.59 -1.71 22.30
N LYS A 111 6.52 -0.75 22.30
CA LYS A 111 6.22 0.69 22.34
C LYS A 111 5.42 1.12 21.12
N LEU A 112 5.84 0.69 19.93
CA LEU A 112 5.16 0.98 18.67
C LEU A 112 3.72 0.45 18.68
N SER A 113 3.51 -0.79 19.10
CA SER A 113 2.16 -1.40 19.18
C SER A 113 1.24 -0.58 20.09
N ASN A 114 1.72 -0.17 21.27
CA ASN A 114 0.97 0.68 22.17
C ASN A 114 0.67 2.06 21.55
N SER A 115 1.66 2.66 20.89
CA SER A 115 1.50 3.97 20.23
C SER A 115 0.50 3.91 19.08
N ILE A 116 0.53 2.84 18.28
CA ILE A 116 -0.44 2.61 17.20
C ILE A 116 -1.84 2.43 17.77
N HIS A 117 -1.98 1.63 18.83
CA HIS A 117 -3.27 1.46 19.50
C HIS A 117 -3.85 2.80 19.94
N PHE A 118 -3.07 3.60 20.63
CA PHE A 118 -3.50 4.91 21.17
C PHE A 118 -3.80 5.95 20.08
N HIS A 119 -2.93 6.06 19.06
CA HIS A 119 -3.01 7.18 18.10
C HIS A 119 -3.77 6.84 16.82
N LEU A 120 -3.89 5.57 16.45
CA LEU A 120 -4.47 5.18 15.17
C LEU A 120 -5.76 4.37 15.29
N VAL A 121 -6.02 3.71 16.43
CA VAL A 121 -7.20 2.87 16.65
C VAL A 121 -8.26 3.58 17.48
N ASP A 122 -7.89 4.32 18.51
CA ASP A 122 -8.84 4.97 19.45
C ASP A 122 -9.40 6.32 18.98
N HIS A 123 -8.84 6.94 17.94
CA HIS A 123 -9.43 8.15 17.38
C HIS A 123 -10.54 7.85 16.39
N LYS A 124 -11.71 7.47 16.88
CA LYS A 124 -12.97 7.85 16.25
C LYS A 124 -13.04 9.38 16.28
N GLU A 125 -12.71 9.97 15.13
CA GLU A 125 -13.06 11.35 14.76
C GLU A 125 -13.19 12.37 15.91
N ILE A 126 -12.09 12.92 16.37
CA ILE A 126 -12.09 14.32 16.79
C ILE A 126 -11.58 15.10 15.59
N VAL A 127 -12.53 15.59 14.81
CA VAL A 127 -12.27 16.60 13.76
C VAL A 127 -11.80 17.85 14.47
N ASP A 128 -10.51 18.10 14.41
CA ASP A 128 -9.91 19.33 14.91
C ASP A 128 -10.28 20.49 13.95
N ILE A 129 -11.40 21.17 14.29
CA ILE A 129 -11.98 22.27 13.49
C ILE A 129 -11.12 23.54 13.52
N HIS A 130 -9.98 23.52 14.17
CA HIS A 130 -9.14 24.71 14.33
C HIS A 130 -7.70 24.49 13.91
N LYS A 131 -7.42 24.51 12.61
CA LYS A 131 -6.15 25.12 12.08
C LYS A 131 -6.16 25.22 10.54
N ASN A 132 -6.19 26.47 10.10
CA ASN A 132 -5.52 27.04 8.93
C ASN A 132 -6.14 26.94 7.52
N LYS A 133 -6.44 28.13 7.08
CA LYS A 133 -6.99 28.66 5.82
C LYS A 133 -6.15 28.43 4.54
N THR A 134 -5.16 27.52 4.56
CA THR A 134 -4.32 27.15 3.40
C THR A 134 -4.55 25.69 2.95
N ILE A 135 -5.48 24.99 3.59
CA ILE A 135 -5.72 23.53 3.43
C ILE A 135 -6.89 23.22 2.46
N LEU A 136 -7.59 24.24 1.96
CA LEU A 136 -8.82 24.02 1.18
C LEU A 136 -8.58 23.32 -0.17
N ASP A 137 -7.43 23.52 -0.81
CA ASP A 137 -7.10 22.82 -2.06
C ASP A 137 -6.67 21.37 -1.80
N ASP A 138 -5.92 21.11 -0.72
CA ASP A 138 -5.47 19.74 -0.38
C ASP A 138 -6.61 18.83 0.14
N GLN A 139 -7.58 19.40 0.87
CA GLN A 139 -8.73 18.62 1.35
C GLN A 139 -9.67 18.23 0.21
N ASN A 140 -9.87 19.08 -0.77
CA ASN A 140 -10.66 18.75 -1.96
C ASN A 140 -9.97 17.68 -2.81
N ILE A 141 -8.66 17.81 -3.05
CA ILE A 141 -7.87 16.81 -3.78
C ILE A 141 -7.91 15.45 -3.07
N SER A 142 -7.81 15.44 -1.74
CA SER A 142 -7.89 14.21 -0.95
C SER A 142 -9.27 13.53 -1.05
N LYS A 143 -10.35 14.32 -1.06
CA LYS A 143 -11.73 13.81 -1.20
C LYS A 143 -11.98 13.25 -2.59
N ASP A 144 -11.61 13.99 -3.62
CA ASP A 144 -11.74 13.56 -5.02
C ASP A 144 -10.90 12.31 -5.28
N LEU A 145 -9.68 12.25 -4.72
CA LEU A 145 -8.83 11.07 -4.83
C LEU A 145 -9.49 9.85 -4.20
N LEU A 146 -10.06 9.97 -3.01
CA LEU A 146 -10.75 8.85 -2.34
C LEU A 146 -11.94 8.36 -3.15
N GLU A 147 -12.70 9.25 -3.77
CA GLU A 147 -13.82 8.90 -4.64
C GLU A 147 -13.34 8.16 -5.90
N ILE A 148 -12.26 8.64 -6.53
CA ILE A 148 -11.61 7.99 -7.67
C ILE A 148 -11.15 6.57 -7.30
N LEU A 149 -10.46 6.41 -6.17
CA LEU A 149 -9.96 5.12 -5.72
C LEU A 149 -11.10 4.14 -5.42
N LYS A 150 -12.18 4.59 -4.78
CA LYS A 150 -13.40 3.80 -4.55
C LYS A 150 -14.08 3.38 -5.86
N TYR A 151 -14.16 4.30 -6.83
CA TYR A 151 -14.70 3.98 -8.14
C TYR A 151 -13.91 2.87 -8.83
N ILE A 152 -12.57 2.97 -8.82
CA ILE A 152 -11.69 1.95 -9.39
C ILE A 152 -11.92 0.61 -8.68
N GLU A 153 -11.96 0.59 -7.37
CA GLU A 153 -12.10 -0.62 -6.55
C GLU A 153 -13.41 -1.36 -6.83
N ASN A 154 -14.51 -0.62 -6.90
CA ASN A 154 -15.84 -1.17 -7.18
C ASN A 154 -16.02 -1.67 -8.63
N ASN A 155 -15.09 -1.34 -9.52
CA ASN A 155 -15.20 -1.65 -10.94
C ASN A 155 -14.00 -2.46 -11.49
N LEU A 156 -13.14 -3.04 -10.64
CA LEU A 156 -11.93 -3.77 -11.07
C LEU A 156 -12.18 -4.86 -12.11
N SER A 157 -13.32 -5.55 -12.01
CA SER A 157 -13.73 -6.60 -12.94
C SER A 157 -14.19 -6.08 -14.32
N LYS A 158 -14.50 -4.78 -14.41
CA LYS A 158 -14.99 -4.16 -15.64
C LYS A 158 -13.84 -3.56 -16.46
N THR A 159 -14.12 -3.21 -17.71
CA THR A 159 -13.21 -2.36 -18.48
C THR A 159 -13.29 -0.94 -17.91
N ILE A 160 -12.19 -0.45 -17.34
CA ILE A 160 -12.06 0.92 -16.87
C ILE A 160 -11.01 1.60 -17.74
N ARG A 161 -11.37 2.70 -18.37
CA ARG A 161 -10.45 3.56 -19.13
C ARG A 161 -10.17 4.83 -18.34
N GLU A 162 -9.08 5.48 -18.65
CA GLU A 162 -8.70 6.75 -18.06
C GLU A 162 -9.74 7.85 -18.40
N GLU A 163 -10.29 7.77 -19.62
CA GLU A 163 -11.36 8.64 -20.08
C GLU A 163 -12.63 8.50 -19.22
N ASP A 164 -13.03 7.26 -18.90
CA ASP A 164 -14.25 6.98 -18.14
C ASP A 164 -14.21 7.64 -16.74
N ILE A 165 -13.03 7.67 -16.12
CA ILE A 165 -12.85 8.28 -14.80
C ILE A 165 -12.72 9.78 -14.89
N ALA A 166 -12.01 10.28 -15.91
CA ALA A 166 -11.91 11.71 -16.15
C ALA A 166 -13.30 12.33 -16.35
N ASP A 167 -14.14 11.69 -17.15
CA ASP A 167 -15.54 12.11 -17.36
C ASP A 167 -16.36 12.05 -16.06
N TYR A 168 -16.20 10.96 -15.27
CA TYR A 168 -16.86 10.81 -13.97
C TYR A 168 -16.53 11.96 -13.01
N CYS A 169 -15.29 12.45 -13.04
CA CYS A 169 -14.80 13.53 -12.19
C CYS A 169 -14.96 14.92 -12.85
N HIS A 170 -15.53 15.01 -14.05
CA HIS A 170 -15.63 16.25 -14.84
C HIS A 170 -14.26 16.88 -15.15
N TYR A 171 -13.24 16.05 -15.36
CA TYR A 171 -11.88 16.46 -15.70
C TYR A 171 -11.56 16.16 -17.17
N SER A 172 -10.63 16.92 -17.75
CA SER A 172 -9.99 16.45 -18.98
C SER A 172 -9.07 15.27 -18.67
N VAL A 173 -8.92 14.34 -19.64
CA VAL A 173 -8.03 13.17 -19.48
C VAL A 173 -6.61 13.59 -19.09
N THR A 174 -6.10 14.65 -19.74
CA THR A 174 -4.75 15.17 -19.43
C THR A 174 -4.64 15.72 -18.01
N TYR A 175 -5.66 16.39 -17.50
CA TYR A 175 -5.67 16.90 -16.13
C TYR A 175 -5.75 15.73 -15.15
N PHE A 176 -6.66 14.77 -15.38
CA PHE A 176 -6.81 13.58 -14.57
C PHE A 176 -5.49 12.80 -14.48
N SER A 177 -4.83 12.51 -15.62
CA SER A 177 -3.57 11.76 -15.66
C SER A 177 -2.48 12.44 -14.81
N LYS A 178 -2.34 13.78 -14.94
CA LYS A 178 -1.39 14.55 -14.15
C LYS A 178 -1.75 14.57 -12.66
N LEU A 179 -3.03 14.77 -12.33
CA LEU A 179 -3.53 14.78 -10.97
C LEU A 179 -3.30 13.41 -10.31
N PHE A 180 -3.71 12.33 -10.98
CA PHE A 180 -3.55 10.97 -10.47
C PHE A 180 -2.08 10.63 -10.24
N HIS A 181 -1.21 10.90 -11.21
CA HIS A 181 0.22 10.66 -11.06
C HIS A 181 0.83 11.49 -9.93
N ARG A 182 0.43 12.75 -9.77
CA ARG A 182 0.90 13.62 -8.68
C ARG A 182 0.44 13.10 -7.32
N SER A 183 -0.82 12.66 -7.21
CA SER A 183 -1.45 12.27 -5.94
C SER A 183 -1.11 10.83 -5.52
N VAL A 184 -0.97 9.91 -6.49
CA VAL A 184 -0.72 8.48 -6.24
C VAL A 184 0.76 8.12 -6.41
N GLY A 185 1.51 8.89 -7.19
CA GLY A 185 2.93 8.66 -7.46
C GLY A 185 3.19 7.66 -8.60
N MET A 186 2.14 7.11 -9.20
CA MET A 186 2.23 6.20 -10.34
C MET A 186 1.13 6.47 -11.37
N SER A 187 1.26 5.91 -12.59
CA SER A 187 0.21 6.05 -13.60
C SER A 187 -1.07 5.31 -13.18
N PHE A 188 -2.23 5.82 -13.64
CA PHE A 188 -3.52 5.14 -13.45
C PHE A 188 -3.49 3.68 -13.94
N ARG A 189 -2.86 3.42 -15.08
CA ARG A 189 -2.73 2.09 -15.67
C ARG A 189 -1.93 1.13 -14.77
N ASP A 190 -0.84 1.62 -14.18
CA ASP A 190 -0.01 0.81 -13.28
C ASP A 190 -0.73 0.52 -11.97
N TYR A 191 -1.44 1.52 -11.43
CA TYR A 191 -2.27 1.38 -10.25
C TYR A 191 -3.38 0.34 -10.47
N LEU A 192 -4.18 0.47 -11.54
CA LEU A 192 -5.24 -0.48 -11.89
C LEU A 192 -4.69 -1.90 -12.07
N THR A 193 -3.52 -2.01 -12.72
CA THR A 193 -2.84 -3.31 -12.90
C THR A 193 -2.46 -3.91 -11.54
N SER A 194 -1.87 -3.15 -10.63
CA SER A 194 -1.48 -3.62 -9.30
C SER A 194 -2.70 -4.10 -8.50
N LYS A 195 -3.80 -3.34 -8.50
CA LYS A 195 -5.04 -3.72 -7.81
C LYS A 195 -5.63 -5.02 -8.37
N ARG A 196 -5.67 -5.18 -9.69
CA ARG A 196 -6.15 -6.41 -10.35
C ARG A 196 -5.28 -7.62 -10.04
N ILE A 197 -3.96 -7.44 -9.97
CA ILE A 197 -3.04 -8.52 -9.59
C ILE A 197 -3.21 -8.88 -8.10
N GLY A 198 -3.40 -7.90 -7.22
CA GLY A 198 -3.74 -8.14 -5.81
C GLY A 198 -5.02 -8.98 -5.68
N MET A 199 -6.10 -8.59 -6.35
CA MET A 199 -7.35 -9.37 -6.42
C MET A 199 -7.12 -10.79 -6.96
N ALA A 200 -6.31 -10.94 -8.00
CA ALA A 200 -6.00 -12.26 -8.57
C ALA A 200 -5.22 -13.14 -7.59
N LYS A 201 -4.26 -12.59 -6.85
CA LYS A 201 -3.54 -13.32 -5.80
C LYS A 201 -4.52 -13.90 -4.77
N GLN A 202 -5.43 -13.06 -4.28
CA GLN A 202 -6.44 -13.48 -3.31
C GLN A 202 -7.32 -14.61 -3.86
N MET A 203 -7.88 -14.45 -5.07
CA MET A 203 -8.72 -15.46 -5.70
C MET A 203 -7.99 -16.78 -5.96
N LEU A 204 -6.67 -16.74 -6.25
CA LEU A 204 -5.86 -17.94 -6.45
C LEU A 204 -5.69 -18.76 -5.15
N LEU A 205 -5.70 -18.09 -4.00
CA LEU A 205 -5.56 -18.71 -2.68
C LEU A 205 -6.92 -19.18 -2.14
N ASP A 206 -7.98 -18.39 -2.32
CA ASP A 206 -9.31 -18.67 -1.81
C ASP A 206 -9.95 -19.86 -2.53
N ASP A 207 -9.78 -19.97 -3.85
CA ASP A 207 -10.28 -21.09 -4.65
C ASP A 207 -9.16 -21.74 -5.48
N ARG A 208 -8.53 -22.74 -4.88
CA ARG A 208 -7.45 -23.51 -5.53
C ARG A 208 -7.90 -24.31 -6.76
N LYS A 209 -9.21 -24.53 -6.94
CA LYS A 209 -9.78 -25.28 -8.08
C LYS A 209 -10.24 -24.38 -9.21
N ALA A 210 -10.40 -23.08 -8.98
CA ALA A 210 -10.82 -22.13 -10.00
C ALA A 210 -9.90 -22.17 -11.22
N LYS A 211 -10.47 -22.18 -12.42
CA LYS A 211 -9.68 -22.09 -13.65
C LYS A 211 -8.99 -20.73 -13.74
N ILE A 212 -7.73 -20.70 -14.14
CA ILE A 212 -6.96 -19.45 -14.32
C ILE A 212 -7.70 -18.47 -15.24
N ALA A 213 -8.39 -18.98 -16.25
CA ALA A 213 -9.21 -18.16 -17.14
C ALA A 213 -10.35 -17.44 -16.40
N VAL A 214 -11.02 -18.12 -15.48
CA VAL A 214 -12.10 -17.52 -14.67
C VAL A 214 -11.54 -16.39 -13.81
N ILE A 215 -10.42 -16.64 -13.13
CA ILE A 215 -9.75 -15.62 -12.31
C ILE A 215 -9.35 -14.41 -13.17
N ALA A 216 -8.73 -14.64 -14.34
CA ALA A 216 -8.35 -13.57 -15.25
C ALA A 216 -9.56 -12.69 -15.65
N PHE A 217 -10.67 -13.30 -16.03
CA PHE A 217 -11.88 -12.57 -16.41
C PHE A 217 -12.51 -11.83 -15.21
N SER A 218 -12.56 -12.46 -14.04
CA SER A 218 -13.05 -11.83 -12.82
C SER A 218 -12.22 -10.61 -12.39
N CYS A 219 -10.92 -10.61 -12.72
CA CYS A 219 -10.02 -9.46 -12.49
C CYS A 219 -10.04 -8.45 -13.65
N GLY A 220 -10.97 -8.55 -14.60
CA GLY A 220 -11.14 -7.58 -15.69
C GLY A 220 -10.16 -7.71 -16.85
N TYR A 221 -9.49 -8.86 -16.99
CA TYR A 221 -8.68 -9.18 -18.17
C TYR A 221 -9.50 -9.92 -19.20
N LYS A 222 -9.39 -9.50 -20.47
CA LYS A 222 -10.09 -10.13 -21.60
C LYS A 222 -9.29 -11.26 -22.26
N ASP A 223 -8.01 -11.36 -21.95
CA ASP A 223 -7.09 -12.34 -22.50
C ASP A 223 -6.26 -12.98 -21.39
N VAL A 224 -6.32 -14.32 -21.32
CA VAL A 224 -5.68 -15.12 -20.25
C VAL A 224 -4.16 -15.14 -20.42
N SER A 225 -3.67 -15.12 -21.67
CA SER A 225 -2.24 -15.12 -21.95
C SER A 225 -1.61 -13.78 -21.55
N TYR A 226 -2.29 -12.68 -21.86
CA TYR A 226 -1.89 -11.34 -21.42
C TYR A 226 -1.91 -11.25 -19.89
N PHE A 227 -2.99 -11.72 -19.24
CA PHE A 227 -3.07 -11.79 -17.78
C PHE A 227 -1.88 -12.54 -17.18
N SER A 228 -1.61 -13.76 -17.66
CA SER A 228 -0.53 -14.61 -17.13
C SER A 228 0.84 -13.95 -17.26
N ARG A 229 1.09 -13.24 -18.37
CA ARG A 229 2.31 -12.49 -18.61
C ARG A 229 2.45 -11.31 -17.64
N ILE A 230 1.38 -10.54 -17.44
CA ILE A 230 1.37 -9.41 -16.51
C ILE A 230 1.51 -9.89 -15.07
N PHE A 231 0.79 -10.95 -14.70
CA PHE A 231 0.90 -11.55 -13.36
C PHE A 231 2.34 -11.99 -13.09
N LYS A 232 2.97 -12.72 -14.02
CA LYS A 232 4.39 -13.11 -13.89
C LYS A 232 5.33 -11.92 -13.81
N LYS A 233 5.09 -10.87 -14.61
CA LYS A 233 5.90 -9.64 -14.56
C LYS A 233 5.83 -8.96 -13.18
N LYS A 234 4.65 -8.97 -12.53
CA LYS A 234 4.43 -8.29 -11.25
C LYS A 234 4.81 -9.14 -10.03
N THR A 235 4.71 -10.47 -10.12
CA THR A 235 4.91 -11.39 -8.97
C THR A 235 6.16 -12.26 -9.08
N GLY A 236 6.81 -12.28 -10.25
CA GLY A 236 7.90 -13.22 -10.55
C GLY A 236 7.43 -14.62 -10.94
N LEU A 237 6.18 -15.01 -10.65
CA LEU A 237 5.64 -16.35 -10.82
C LEU A 237 4.44 -16.33 -11.77
N THR A 238 4.22 -17.45 -12.49
CA THR A 238 2.95 -17.62 -13.21
C THR A 238 1.80 -17.83 -12.22
N PRO A 239 0.53 -17.51 -12.60
CA PRO A 239 -0.61 -17.74 -11.70
C PRO A 239 -0.71 -19.18 -11.19
N ALA A 240 -0.41 -20.16 -12.03
CA ALA A 240 -0.46 -21.58 -11.64
C ALA A 240 0.63 -21.92 -10.61
N VAL A 241 1.86 -21.45 -10.82
CA VAL A 241 2.97 -21.66 -9.89
C VAL A 241 2.73 -20.91 -8.58
N TYR A 242 2.23 -19.68 -8.64
CA TYR A 242 1.87 -18.90 -7.46
C TYR A 242 0.88 -19.66 -6.56
N ARG A 243 -0.19 -20.23 -7.14
CA ARG A 243 -1.18 -21.06 -6.44
C ARG A 243 -0.59 -22.28 -5.75
N GLN A 244 0.46 -22.89 -6.36
CA GLN A 244 1.08 -24.10 -5.82
C GLN A 244 2.01 -23.80 -4.65
N LEU A 245 2.67 -22.64 -4.66
CA LEU A 245 3.69 -22.29 -3.67
C LEU A 245 3.12 -21.59 -2.43
N HIS A 246 1.95 -21.03 -2.55
CA HIS A 246 1.24 -20.34 -1.46
C HIS A 246 -0.09 -21.04 -1.13
#